data_5c766d2e4a77f0e45d64e002e69708d2
#
_entry.id   5c766d2e4a77f0e45d64e002e69708d2
#
_cell.length_a   1.000
_cell.length_b   1.000
_cell.length_c   1.000
_cell.angle_alpha   90.00
_cell.angle_beta   90.00
_cell.angle_gamma   90.00
#
_symmetry.space_group_name_H-M   'P 1'
#
loop_
_entity.id
_entity.type
_entity.pdbx_description
1 polymer ?
#
loop_
_entity_poly.entity_id
_entity_poly.type
_entity_poly.pdbx_seq_one_letter_code
_entity_poly.pdbx_strand_id
1 'polypeptide(L)'
;LFIDRSGIPLAFCIHPGNTNEQTTLIPLEEQILRDFSLSKFIVCTDAGLSSERNRKFNNFGGRCFITTQSIKKLKKDLRQWCLEPTGWHLKDSLDTYDISRLEDTAKNRSRLFYKQLYVEGNDGKRDIDFDQTLIVTYSLKYRNYQQQIRNQQISRAMKAIDTEPKRIDKHSQNDYRRFIKKTSITADGECAANKIYEIDQDAVQEEAQYDGFYAVYTNLDDDPSEIAAVNQGRWEIEESFRIMKSEFEARPVYLKRDDRIKAHF
;
A
#
# COMPACT_ATOMS: atom_id res chain seq x y z
N LEU A 1 6.36 3.74 -14.90
CA LEU A 1 7.35 4.81 -14.74
C LEU A 1 8.39 4.40 -13.70
N PHE A 2 9.66 4.52 -14.05
CA PHE A 2 10.78 4.46 -13.13
C PHE A 2 11.38 5.87 -12.97
N ILE A 3 11.65 6.23 -11.73
CA ILE A 3 12.36 7.46 -11.37
C ILE A 3 13.57 7.09 -10.51
N ASP A 4 14.59 7.92 -10.53
CA ASP A 4 15.69 7.81 -9.58
C ASP A 4 15.34 8.40 -8.20
N ARG A 5 16.30 8.35 -7.27
CA ARG A 5 16.12 8.91 -5.92
C ARG A 5 15.89 10.43 -5.91
N SER A 6 16.24 11.13 -6.99
CA SER A 6 16.08 12.58 -7.14
C SER A 6 14.78 12.96 -7.86
N GLY A 7 13.91 11.97 -8.14
CA GLY A 7 12.65 12.18 -8.85
C GLY A 7 12.79 12.29 -10.37
N ILE A 8 13.97 12.02 -10.93
CA ILE A 8 14.22 12.13 -12.38
C ILE A 8 13.71 10.86 -13.07
N PRO A 9 12.80 10.97 -14.06
CA PRO A 9 12.35 9.82 -14.84
C PRO A 9 13.49 9.16 -15.61
N LEU A 10 13.70 7.86 -15.39
CA LEU A 10 14.70 7.04 -16.07
C LEU A 10 14.13 6.26 -17.25
N ALA A 11 12.94 5.70 -17.05
CA ALA A 11 12.27 4.88 -18.06
C ALA A 11 10.77 4.82 -17.81
N PHE A 12 10.02 4.58 -18.86
CA PHE A 12 8.58 4.28 -18.76
C PHE A 12 8.18 3.21 -19.77
N CYS A 13 7.07 2.55 -19.50
CA CYS A 13 6.43 1.65 -20.43
C CYS A 13 4.92 1.93 -20.47
N ILE A 14 4.33 1.63 -21.60
CA ILE A 14 2.88 1.77 -21.85
C ILE A 14 2.34 0.38 -22.12
N HIS A 15 1.33 -0.01 -21.36
CA HIS A 15 0.66 -1.29 -21.47
C HIS A 15 -0.85 -1.10 -21.70
N PRO A 16 -1.52 -2.05 -22.38
CA PRO A 16 -2.98 -2.09 -22.42
C PRO A 16 -3.58 -2.07 -21.01
N GLY A 17 -4.70 -1.38 -20.82
CA GLY A 17 -5.30 -1.20 -19.50
C GLY A 17 -5.80 -2.48 -18.79
N ASN A 18 -5.86 -3.61 -19.53
CA ASN A 18 -6.18 -4.94 -19.00
C ASN A 18 -4.94 -5.80 -18.71
N THR A 19 -3.73 -5.27 -18.90
CA THR A 19 -2.48 -5.98 -18.55
C THR A 19 -2.33 -6.06 -17.04
N ASN A 20 -1.93 -7.23 -16.54
CA ASN A 20 -1.60 -7.38 -15.12
C ASN A 20 -0.30 -6.62 -14.82
N GLU A 21 -0.38 -5.59 -14.00
CA GLU A 21 0.75 -4.72 -13.64
C GLU A 21 1.96 -5.49 -13.10
N GLN A 22 1.74 -6.58 -12.37
CA GLN A 22 2.84 -7.39 -11.81
C GLN A 22 3.74 -8.02 -12.88
N THR A 23 3.23 -8.25 -14.07
CA THR A 23 4.01 -8.85 -15.16
C THR A 23 4.85 -7.82 -15.92
N THR A 24 4.62 -6.53 -15.71
CA THR A 24 5.27 -5.44 -16.44
C THR A 24 6.58 -4.97 -15.82
N LEU A 25 6.83 -5.33 -14.55
CA LEU A 25 7.98 -4.84 -13.79
C LEU A 25 9.30 -5.41 -14.32
N ILE A 26 9.44 -6.72 -14.35
CA ILE A 26 10.69 -7.41 -14.73
C ILE A 26 11.19 -6.99 -16.13
N PRO A 27 10.36 -6.96 -17.20
CA PRO A 27 10.84 -6.53 -18.52
C PRO A 27 11.39 -5.11 -18.53
N LEU A 28 10.79 -4.20 -17.75
CA LEU A 28 11.26 -2.82 -17.68
C LEU A 28 12.54 -2.70 -16.84
N GLU A 29 12.67 -3.46 -15.76
CA GLU A 29 13.91 -3.56 -14.98
C GLU A 29 15.06 -4.11 -15.82
N GLU A 30 14.84 -5.17 -16.58
CA GLU A 30 15.84 -5.72 -17.51
C GLU A 30 16.28 -4.71 -18.57
N GLN A 31 15.36 -3.89 -19.06
CA GLN A 31 15.69 -2.80 -19.98
C GLN A 31 16.58 -1.79 -19.30
N ILE A 32 16.23 -1.30 -18.10
CA ILE A 32 17.03 -0.33 -17.34
C ILE A 32 18.42 -0.86 -17.04
N LEU A 33 18.52 -2.11 -16.59
CA LEU A 33 19.81 -2.75 -16.31
C LEU A 33 20.73 -2.77 -17.55
N ARG A 34 20.17 -3.04 -18.74
CA ARG A 34 20.92 -3.00 -20.00
C ARG A 34 21.29 -1.58 -20.40
N ASP A 35 20.32 -0.67 -20.41
CA ASP A 35 20.49 0.69 -20.95
C ASP A 35 21.47 1.52 -20.11
N PHE A 36 21.50 1.31 -18.80
CA PHE A 36 22.37 2.01 -17.87
C PHE A 36 23.60 1.20 -17.42
N SER A 37 23.76 -0.04 -17.89
CA SER A 37 24.88 -0.94 -17.53
C SER A 37 25.07 -1.06 -16.00
N LEU A 38 23.98 -1.18 -15.25
CA LEU A 38 24.00 -1.20 -13.79
C LEU A 38 24.44 -2.56 -13.25
N SER A 39 25.39 -2.54 -12.31
CA SER A 39 25.86 -3.73 -11.58
C SER A 39 25.12 -3.96 -10.27
N LYS A 40 24.57 -2.89 -9.66
CA LYS A 40 23.75 -2.93 -8.44
C LYS A 40 22.48 -2.14 -8.70
N PHE A 41 21.37 -2.67 -8.20
CA PHE A 41 20.06 -2.09 -8.43
C PHE A 41 19.17 -2.34 -7.22
N ILE A 42 18.60 -1.28 -6.67
CA ILE A 42 17.61 -1.35 -5.60
C ILE A 42 16.31 -0.82 -6.17
N VAL A 43 15.30 -1.65 -6.26
CA VAL A 43 13.98 -1.25 -6.73
C VAL A 43 13.04 -1.02 -5.56
N CYS A 44 12.33 0.12 -5.57
CA CYS A 44 11.29 0.44 -4.60
C CYS A 44 9.92 0.40 -5.30
N THR A 45 9.04 -0.52 -4.86
CA THR A 45 7.74 -0.74 -5.50
C THR A 45 6.57 -0.61 -4.53
N ASP A 46 5.40 -0.39 -5.10
CA ASP A 46 4.15 -0.41 -4.34
C ASP A 46 3.61 -1.85 -4.15
N ALA A 47 2.47 -1.94 -3.43
CA ALA A 47 1.82 -3.21 -3.17
C ALA A 47 1.21 -3.85 -4.43
N GLY A 48 0.99 -3.10 -5.51
CA GLY A 48 0.51 -3.60 -6.80
C GLY A 48 1.57 -4.45 -7.52
N LEU A 49 2.85 -4.15 -7.30
CA LEU A 49 3.98 -4.81 -7.91
C LEU A 49 4.68 -5.83 -6.97
N SER A 50 4.07 -6.15 -5.83
CA SER A 50 4.66 -6.94 -4.73
C SER A 50 4.60 -8.46 -4.93
N SER A 51 4.44 -8.98 -6.17
CA SER A 51 4.40 -10.42 -6.39
C SER A 51 5.70 -11.11 -5.93
N GLU A 52 5.58 -12.35 -5.48
CA GLU A 52 6.73 -13.17 -5.12
C GLU A 52 7.73 -13.28 -6.28
N ARG A 53 7.24 -13.46 -7.51
CA ARG A 53 8.07 -13.50 -8.71
C ARG A 53 8.92 -12.24 -8.87
N ASN A 54 8.36 -11.05 -8.66
CA ASN A 54 9.09 -9.80 -8.77
C ASN A 54 10.14 -9.67 -7.67
N ARG A 55 9.82 -10.05 -6.44
CA ARG A 55 10.78 -10.05 -5.32
C ARG A 55 11.89 -11.08 -5.54
N LYS A 56 11.55 -12.28 -6.01
CA LYS A 56 12.53 -13.32 -6.35
C LYS A 56 13.50 -12.85 -7.44
N PHE A 57 12.99 -12.21 -8.50
CA PHE A 57 13.85 -11.63 -9.53
C PHE A 57 14.83 -10.61 -8.94
N ASN A 58 14.37 -9.78 -8.02
CA ASN A 58 15.18 -8.76 -7.35
C ASN A 58 15.98 -9.27 -6.13
N ASN A 59 15.98 -10.56 -5.88
CA ASN A 59 16.81 -11.19 -4.85
C ASN A 59 18.13 -11.77 -5.39
N PHE A 60 18.39 -11.70 -6.70
CA PHE A 60 19.55 -12.30 -7.34
C PHE A 60 20.31 -11.28 -8.18
N GLY A 61 21.59 -11.59 -8.46
CA GLY A 61 22.41 -10.84 -9.42
C GLY A 61 22.76 -9.42 -8.96
N GLY A 62 22.98 -9.21 -7.66
CA GLY A 62 23.32 -7.89 -7.11
C GLY A 62 22.14 -6.92 -7.02
N ARG A 63 20.92 -7.39 -7.25
CA ARG A 63 19.69 -6.61 -7.12
C ARG A 63 19.12 -6.72 -5.71
N CYS A 64 18.50 -5.65 -5.27
CA CYS A 64 17.77 -5.59 -4.02
C CYS A 64 16.40 -4.95 -4.24
N PHE A 65 15.49 -5.14 -3.27
CA PHE A 65 14.16 -4.59 -3.35
C PHE A 65 13.68 -4.01 -2.03
N ILE A 66 12.81 -3.00 -2.13
CA ILE A 66 11.95 -2.52 -1.05
C ILE A 66 10.54 -2.51 -1.62
N THR A 67 9.67 -3.37 -1.11
CA THR A 67 8.33 -3.55 -1.68
C THR A 67 7.27 -3.34 -0.61
N THR A 68 6.32 -2.42 -0.86
CA THR A 68 5.20 -2.22 0.04
C THR A 68 4.38 -3.49 0.20
N GLN A 69 4.09 -3.87 1.45
CA GLN A 69 3.29 -5.03 1.78
C GLN A 69 2.00 -4.61 2.50
N SER A 70 0.86 -5.02 1.96
CA SER A 70 -0.41 -4.84 2.66
C SER A 70 -0.48 -5.80 3.86
N ILE A 71 -0.58 -5.25 5.07
CA ILE A 71 -0.69 -6.05 6.31
C ILE A 71 -1.95 -6.92 6.28
N LYS A 72 -3.06 -6.41 5.72
CA LYS A 72 -4.33 -7.15 5.57
C LYS A 72 -4.18 -8.44 4.75
N LYS A 73 -3.22 -8.48 3.81
CA LYS A 73 -2.95 -9.64 2.93
C LYS A 73 -1.94 -10.62 3.51
N LEU A 74 -1.34 -10.32 4.65
CA LEU A 74 -0.42 -11.25 5.33
C LEU A 74 -1.17 -12.46 5.90
N LYS A 75 -0.48 -13.59 6.03
CA LYS A 75 -0.95 -14.75 6.80
C LYS A 75 -1.24 -14.32 8.24
N LYS A 76 -2.12 -15.03 8.92
CA LYS A 76 -2.67 -14.64 10.22
C LYS A 76 -1.58 -14.38 11.27
N ASP A 77 -0.58 -15.25 11.34
CA ASP A 77 0.56 -15.16 12.26
C ASP A 77 1.36 -13.85 12.07
N LEU A 78 1.75 -13.56 10.83
CA LEU A 78 2.48 -12.33 10.48
C LEU A 78 1.63 -11.08 10.70
N ARG A 79 0.34 -11.15 10.37
CA ARG A 79 -0.59 -10.04 10.58
C ARG A 79 -0.74 -9.73 12.07
N GLN A 80 -0.90 -10.74 12.92
CA GLN A 80 -0.95 -10.58 14.37
C GLN A 80 0.34 -9.98 14.90
N TRP A 81 1.50 -10.50 14.47
CA TRP A 81 2.79 -9.94 14.84
C TRP A 81 2.92 -8.47 14.43
N CYS A 82 2.47 -8.08 13.23
CA CYS A 82 2.48 -6.67 12.80
C CYS A 82 1.69 -5.76 13.74
N LEU A 83 0.54 -6.22 14.23
CA LEU A 83 -0.38 -5.44 15.04
C LEU A 83 -0.08 -5.52 16.55
N GLU A 84 0.86 -6.39 16.97
CA GLU A 84 1.26 -6.51 18.38
C GLU A 84 1.76 -5.15 18.90
N PRO A 85 1.20 -4.61 20.00
CA PRO A 85 1.53 -3.26 20.48
C PRO A 85 2.91 -3.13 21.10
N THR A 86 3.55 -4.23 21.46
CA THR A 86 4.87 -4.26 22.14
C THR A 86 6.02 -4.55 21.17
N GLY A 87 7.26 -4.33 21.62
CA GLY A 87 8.48 -4.65 20.87
C GLY A 87 8.81 -3.66 19.75
N TRP A 88 8.37 -2.43 19.87
CA TRP A 88 8.67 -1.36 18.90
C TRP A 88 9.94 -0.61 19.28
N HIS A 89 10.71 -0.19 18.29
CA HIS A 89 11.98 0.53 18.43
C HIS A 89 11.87 1.90 17.77
N LEU A 90 12.75 2.80 18.19
CA LEU A 90 13.03 4.08 17.53
C LEU A 90 14.46 4.06 16.99
N LYS A 91 14.72 4.84 15.95
CA LYS A 91 16.09 5.09 15.49
C LYS A 91 16.90 5.66 16.65
N ASP A 92 18.12 5.19 16.78
CA ASP A 92 19.09 5.65 17.79
C ASP A 92 18.64 5.43 19.26
N SER A 93 17.72 4.49 19.51
CA SER A 93 17.28 4.10 20.86
C SER A 93 17.39 2.60 21.07
N LEU A 94 17.93 2.21 22.23
CA LEU A 94 17.95 0.81 22.66
C LEU A 94 16.66 0.37 23.38
N ASP A 95 15.77 1.33 23.67
CA ASP A 95 14.52 1.07 24.37
C ASP A 95 13.50 0.39 23.48
N THR A 96 12.64 -0.41 24.11
CA THR A 96 11.43 -0.95 23.46
C THR A 96 10.21 -0.20 23.92
N TYR A 97 9.27 -0.01 22.99
CA TYR A 97 8.07 0.79 23.21
C TYR A 97 6.81 -0.05 23.05
N ASP A 98 5.78 0.32 23.80
CA ASP A 98 4.41 -0.14 23.64
C ASP A 98 3.60 0.98 22.97
N ILE A 99 3.22 0.77 21.70
CA ILE A 99 2.51 1.79 20.92
C ILE A 99 1.07 2.04 21.40
N SER A 100 0.47 1.12 22.16
CA SER A 100 -0.86 1.31 22.74
C SER A 100 -0.89 2.36 23.85
N ARG A 101 0.27 2.61 24.48
CA ARG A 101 0.45 3.57 25.58
C ARG A 101 0.94 4.95 25.11
N LEU A 102 1.08 5.15 23.82
CA LEU A 102 1.59 6.41 23.29
C LEU A 102 0.53 7.51 23.41
N GLU A 103 0.87 8.54 24.17
CA GLU A 103 0.10 9.78 24.19
C GLU A 103 0.22 10.53 22.87
N ASP A 104 -0.87 11.11 22.41
CA ASP A 104 -0.91 11.87 21.14
C ASP A 104 -0.35 13.29 21.31
N THR A 105 0.96 13.37 21.55
CA THR A 105 1.72 14.62 21.70
C THR A 105 2.45 15.00 20.41
N ALA A 106 2.82 16.27 20.24
CA ALA A 106 3.61 16.73 19.10
C ALA A 106 4.93 15.93 18.96
N LYS A 107 5.59 15.63 20.11
CA LYS A 107 6.80 14.83 20.16
C LYS A 107 6.58 13.40 19.62
N ASN A 108 5.50 12.74 20.03
CA ASN A 108 5.22 11.38 19.59
C ASN A 108 4.72 11.33 18.14
N ARG A 109 4.03 12.38 17.65
CA ARG A 109 3.62 12.47 16.23
C ARG A 109 4.80 12.59 15.27
N SER A 110 5.93 13.14 15.71
CA SER A 110 7.15 13.25 14.88
C SER A 110 7.99 11.97 14.84
N ARG A 111 7.67 10.98 15.67
CA ARG A 111 8.42 9.73 15.78
C ARG A 111 7.91 8.68 14.81
N LEU A 112 8.85 7.91 14.26
CA LEU A 112 8.58 6.71 13.50
C LEU A 112 9.05 5.50 14.30
N PHE A 113 8.11 4.70 14.77
CA PHE A 113 8.39 3.44 15.43
C PHE A 113 8.50 2.34 14.39
N TYR A 114 9.40 1.38 14.61
CA TYR A 114 9.55 0.23 13.73
C TYR A 114 9.80 -1.06 14.49
N LYS A 115 9.53 -2.16 13.84
CA LYS A 115 9.98 -3.49 14.20
C LYS A 115 10.25 -4.31 12.94
N GLN A 116 11.11 -5.31 13.05
CA GLN A 116 11.47 -6.14 11.93
C GLN A 116 11.39 -7.61 12.28
N LEU A 117 11.10 -8.43 11.29
CA LEU A 117 11.08 -9.87 11.39
C LEU A 117 11.79 -10.47 10.18
N TYR A 118 12.81 -11.27 10.44
CA TYR A 118 13.44 -12.08 9.40
C TYR A 118 12.51 -13.23 9.01
N VAL A 119 12.27 -13.38 7.73
CA VAL A 119 11.40 -14.39 7.14
C VAL A 119 12.25 -15.31 6.27
N GLU A 120 12.58 -16.48 6.82
CA GLU A 120 13.33 -17.49 6.11
C GLU A 120 12.55 -18.00 4.91
N GLY A 121 13.24 -18.16 3.79
CA GLY A 121 12.76 -18.89 2.65
C GLY A 121 12.67 -20.38 2.97
N ASN A 122 11.64 -21.02 2.46
CA ASN A 122 11.47 -22.48 2.58
C ASN A 122 11.34 -23.02 4.02
N ASP A 123 10.70 -22.24 4.91
CA ASP A 123 10.44 -22.61 6.32
C ASP A 123 9.37 -23.73 6.46
N GLY A 124 8.93 -24.32 5.35
CA GLY A 124 7.85 -25.32 5.31
C GLY A 124 6.44 -24.77 5.57
N LYS A 125 6.32 -23.50 5.94
CA LYS A 125 5.05 -22.82 6.24
C LYS A 125 4.67 -21.78 5.17
N ARG A 126 5.64 -21.32 4.38
CA ARG A 126 5.48 -20.30 3.35
C ARG A 126 6.07 -20.83 2.04
N ASP A 127 5.38 -20.56 0.92
CA ASP A 127 5.82 -20.99 -0.42
C ASP A 127 6.92 -20.08 -1.02
N ILE A 128 7.66 -19.36 -0.16
CA ILE A 128 8.72 -18.44 -0.56
C ILE A 128 10.06 -19.16 -0.40
N ASP A 129 10.85 -19.19 -1.46
CA ASP A 129 12.11 -19.92 -1.55
C ASP A 129 13.37 -19.04 -1.39
N PHE A 130 13.21 -17.84 -0.86
CA PHE A 130 14.30 -16.89 -0.57
C PHE A 130 14.05 -16.12 0.72
N ASP A 131 15.13 -15.72 1.36
CA ASP A 131 15.12 -14.95 2.61
C ASP A 131 14.76 -13.50 2.36
N GLN A 132 13.99 -12.93 3.29
CA GLN A 132 13.59 -11.53 3.24
C GLN A 132 13.26 -11.01 4.64
N THR A 133 13.30 -9.71 4.83
CA THR A 133 12.92 -9.07 6.08
C THR A 133 11.59 -8.34 5.91
N LEU A 134 10.64 -8.59 6.82
CA LEU A 134 9.43 -7.82 6.98
C LEU A 134 9.71 -6.68 7.96
N ILE A 135 9.67 -5.45 7.48
CA ILE A 135 9.77 -4.25 8.31
C ILE A 135 8.38 -3.64 8.42
N VAL A 136 7.96 -3.38 9.65
CA VAL A 136 6.70 -2.70 9.94
C VAL A 136 6.99 -1.40 10.66
N THR A 137 6.40 -0.32 10.19
CA THR A 137 6.50 0.98 10.85
C THR A 137 5.14 1.41 11.41
N TYR A 138 5.17 2.21 12.47
CA TYR A 138 4.01 2.82 13.08
C TYR A 138 4.25 4.31 13.35
N SER A 139 3.28 5.14 13.01
CA SER A 139 3.32 6.59 13.22
C SER A 139 1.96 7.11 13.66
N LEU A 140 1.94 7.89 14.76
CA LEU A 140 0.74 8.60 15.21
C LEU A 140 0.25 9.63 14.19
N LYS A 141 1.17 10.29 13.47
CA LYS A 141 0.81 11.22 12.38
C LYS A 141 0.04 10.50 11.28
N TYR A 142 0.52 9.33 10.86
CA TYR A 142 -0.12 8.54 9.81
C TYR A 142 -1.45 7.94 10.29
N ARG A 143 -1.52 7.46 11.54
CA ARG A 143 -2.77 7.02 12.17
C ARG A 143 -3.83 8.10 12.12
N ASN A 144 -3.50 9.32 12.56
CA ASN A 144 -4.44 10.43 12.59
C ASN A 144 -4.89 10.84 11.19
N TYR A 145 -3.99 10.80 10.21
CA TYR A 145 -4.32 11.04 8.80
C TYR A 145 -5.31 10.00 8.26
N GLN A 146 -5.05 8.71 8.47
CA GLN A 146 -5.94 7.63 8.01
C GLN A 146 -7.31 7.71 8.69
N GLN A 147 -7.35 8.00 9.98
CA GLN A 147 -8.57 8.21 10.74
C GLN A 147 -9.39 9.39 10.19
N GLN A 148 -8.73 10.50 9.84
CA GLN A 148 -9.40 11.65 9.23
C GLN A 148 -10.02 11.30 7.88
N ILE A 149 -9.29 10.60 7.00
CA ILE A 149 -9.82 10.14 5.71
C ILE A 149 -11.02 9.21 5.92
N ARG A 150 -10.93 8.24 6.83
CA ARG A 150 -12.02 7.32 7.13
C ARG A 150 -13.25 8.07 7.64
N ASN A 151 -13.10 9.03 8.54
CA ASN A 151 -14.20 9.85 9.04
C ASN A 151 -14.89 10.64 7.92
N GLN A 152 -14.13 11.18 6.96
CA GLN A 152 -14.71 11.84 5.79
C GLN A 152 -15.49 10.85 4.90
N GLN A 153 -15.01 9.63 4.74
CA GLN A 153 -15.70 8.59 3.98
C GLN A 153 -16.99 8.13 4.70
N ILE A 154 -16.96 7.97 6.01
CA ILE A 154 -18.15 7.66 6.82
C ILE A 154 -19.18 8.78 6.70
N SER A 155 -18.77 10.05 6.74
CA SER A 155 -19.68 11.20 6.55
C SER A 155 -20.32 11.18 5.16
N ARG A 156 -19.59 10.79 4.12
CA ARG A 156 -20.14 10.61 2.76
C ARG A 156 -21.10 9.42 2.70
N ALA A 157 -20.80 8.33 3.40
CA ALA A 157 -21.68 7.17 3.49
C ALA A 157 -23.01 7.52 4.17
N MET A 158 -22.98 8.25 5.29
CA MET A 158 -24.18 8.74 5.96
C MET A 158 -25.04 9.60 5.04
N LYS A 159 -24.43 10.58 4.36
CA LYS A 159 -25.16 11.42 3.40
C LYS A 159 -25.79 10.59 2.26
N ALA A 160 -25.10 9.57 1.76
CA ALA A 160 -25.63 8.71 0.69
C ALA A 160 -26.81 7.85 1.17
N ILE A 161 -26.81 7.40 2.41
CA ILE A 161 -27.95 6.68 3.03
C ILE A 161 -29.19 7.59 3.07
N ASP A 162 -29.00 8.85 3.46
CA ASP A 162 -30.11 9.81 3.62
C ASP A 162 -30.67 10.28 2.26
N THR A 163 -29.83 10.44 1.24
CA THR A 163 -30.21 11.09 -0.02
C THR A 163 -30.51 10.13 -1.18
N GLU A 164 -29.74 9.06 -1.34
CA GLU A 164 -29.83 8.18 -2.52
C GLU A 164 -29.69 6.67 -2.16
N PRO A 165 -30.54 6.09 -1.33
CA PRO A 165 -30.40 4.70 -0.89
C PRO A 165 -30.43 3.67 -2.05
N LYS A 166 -31.05 4.01 -3.19
CA LYS A 166 -31.14 3.11 -4.36
C LYS A 166 -29.82 2.97 -5.16
N ARG A 167 -28.83 3.84 -4.95
CA ARG A 167 -27.56 3.85 -5.69
C ARG A 167 -26.39 3.21 -4.93
N ILE A 168 -26.65 2.58 -3.79
CA ILE A 168 -25.62 2.06 -2.88
C ILE A 168 -25.02 0.71 -3.34
N ASP A 169 -25.60 0.04 -4.34
CA ASP A 169 -25.31 -1.35 -4.69
C ASP A 169 -23.95 -1.62 -5.38
N LYS A 170 -23.13 -0.58 -5.67
CA LYS A 170 -21.79 -0.77 -6.28
C LYS A 170 -20.70 -0.09 -5.46
N HIS A 171 -19.76 -0.86 -4.94
CA HIS A 171 -18.60 -0.34 -4.23
C HIS A 171 -17.32 -1.04 -4.68
N SER A 172 -16.29 -0.24 -4.85
CA SER A 172 -14.92 -0.71 -4.92
C SER A 172 -14.31 -0.73 -3.52
N GLN A 173 -13.16 -1.38 -3.37
CA GLN A 173 -12.45 -1.49 -2.09
C GLN A 173 -12.12 -0.12 -1.45
N ASN A 174 -12.00 0.94 -2.25
CA ASN A 174 -11.71 2.31 -1.79
C ASN A 174 -12.94 3.23 -1.74
N ASP A 175 -14.13 2.72 -2.06
CA ASP A 175 -15.36 3.49 -2.06
C ASP A 175 -15.92 3.61 -0.63
N TYR A 176 -16.44 4.80 -0.27
CA TYR A 176 -17.08 5.04 1.02
C TYR A 176 -18.26 4.10 1.30
N ARG A 177 -18.89 3.56 0.26
CA ARG A 177 -20.04 2.62 0.35
C ARG A 177 -19.67 1.29 1.00
N ARG A 178 -18.37 0.95 1.09
CA ARG A 178 -17.92 -0.25 1.84
C ARG A 178 -18.26 -0.19 3.33
N PHE A 179 -18.52 1.00 3.85
CA PHE A 179 -18.99 1.21 5.22
C PHE A 179 -20.51 1.20 5.36
N ILE A 180 -21.25 0.80 4.32
CA ILE A 180 -22.71 0.71 4.38
C ILE A 180 -23.12 -0.75 4.40
N LYS A 181 -23.79 -1.16 5.47
CA LYS A 181 -24.42 -2.44 5.61
C LYS A 181 -25.87 -2.37 5.16
N LYS A 182 -26.29 -3.37 4.40
CA LYS A 182 -27.66 -3.51 3.90
C LYS A 182 -28.32 -4.69 4.57
N THR A 183 -29.42 -4.45 5.24
CA THR A 183 -30.24 -5.47 5.88
C THR A 183 -31.59 -5.53 5.19
N SER A 184 -32.00 -6.74 4.78
CA SER A 184 -33.29 -7.01 4.11
C SER A 184 -34.13 -8.05 4.85
N ILE A 185 -33.88 -8.23 6.14
CA ILE A 185 -34.54 -9.21 6.99
C ILE A 185 -35.22 -8.47 8.14
N THR A 186 -36.48 -8.81 8.46
CA THR A 186 -37.18 -8.32 9.65
C THR A 186 -36.61 -8.95 10.92
N ALA A 187 -36.96 -8.41 12.11
CA ALA A 187 -36.59 -8.97 13.40
C ALA A 187 -37.06 -10.41 13.58
N ASP A 188 -38.13 -10.81 12.90
CA ASP A 188 -38.71 -12.15 12.93
C ASP A 188 -38.11 -13.11 11.89
N GLY A 189 -37.08 -12.68 11.16
CA GLY A 189 -36.36 -13.50 10.19
C GLY A 189 -37.01 -13.60 8.80
N GLU A 190 -38.09 -12.86 8.53
CA GLU A 190 -38.72 -12.80 7.22
C GLU A 190 -38.01 -11.80 6.27
N CYS A 191 -38.12 -12.03 4.95
CA CYS A 191 -37.61 -11.11 3.96
C CYS A 191 -38.40 -9.80 3.99
N ALA A 192 -37.75 -8.69 4.36
CA ALA A 192 -38.36 -7.38 4.35
C ALA A 192 -38.56 -6.85 2.93
N ALA A 193 -39.72 -6.29 2.62
CA ALA A 193 -39.99 -5.58 1.37
C ALA A 193 -39.11 -4.33 1.25
N ASN A 194 -38.74 -3.73 2.38
CA ASN A 194 -37.88 -2.55 2.46
C ASN A 194 -36.47 -2.92 2.92
N LYS A 195 -35.47 -2.34 2.26
CA LYS A 195 -34.05 -2.48 2.62
C LYS A 195 -33.68 -1.39 3.61
N ILE A 196 -33.03 -1.78 4.70
CA ILE A 196 -32.47 -0.86 5.69
C ILE A 196 -30.98 -0.72 5.40
N TYR A 197 -30.50 0.51 5.36
CA TYR A 197 -29.11 0.86 5.18
C TYR A 197 -28.57 1.54 6.43
N GLU A 198 -27.46 1.08 6.95
CA GLU A 198 -26.83 1.59 8.16
C GLU A 198 -25.31 1.60 8.01
N ILE A 199 -24.60 2.34 8.84
CA ILE A 199 -23.13 2.29 8.88
C ILE A 199 -22.69 0.97 9.49
N ASP A 200 -21.86 0.24 8.76
CA ASP A 200 -21.23 -1.01 9.20
C ASP A 200 -20.09 -0.71 10.19
N GLN A 201 -20.42 -0.72 11.48
CA GLN A 201 -19.46 -0.47 12.55
C GLN A 201 -18.37 -1.54 12.62
N ASP A 202 -18.66 -2.78 12.24
CA ASP A 202 -17.67 -3.86 12.22
C ASP A 202 -16.63 -3.60 11.14
N ALA A 203 -17.06 -3.18 9.94
CA ALA A 203 -16.15 -2.79 8.87
C ALA A 203 -15.29 -1.56 9.24
N VAL A 204 -15.88 -0.59 9.95
CA VAL A 204 -15.14 0.59 10.45
C VAL A 204 -14.06 0.17 11.45
N GLN A 205 -14.39 -0.69 12.40
CA GLN A 205 -13.44 -1.18 13.41
C GLN A 205 -12.36 -2.08 12.80
N GLU A 206 -12.74 -2.95 11.85
CA GLU A 206 -11.79 -3.79 11.13
C GLU A 206 -10.76 -2.96 10.36
N GLU A 207 -11.16 -1.86 9.73
CA GLU A 207 -10.20 -0.97 9.08
C GLU A 207 -9.36 -0.17 10.10
N ALA A 208 -9.94 0.26 11.19
CA ALA A 208 -9.29 1.10 12.20
C ALA A 208 -8.09 0.44 12.87
N GLN A 209 -8.07 -0.89 13.00
CA GLN A 209 -6.96 -1.62 13.61
C GLN A 209 -5.64 -1.49 12.83
N TYR A 210 -5.70 -1.11 11.55
CA TYR A 210 -4.51 -0.93 10.71
C TYR A 210 -4.02 0.51 10.63
N ASP A 211 -4.66 1.44 11.34
CA ASP A 211 -4.28 2.85 11.29
C ASP A 211 -2.89 3.09 11.87
N GLY A 212 -2.10 3.85 11.15
CA GLY A 212 -0.75 4.20 11.53
C GLY A 212 0.31 3.19 11.13
N PHE A 213 -0.10 1.99 10.71
CA PHE A 213 0.82 0.93 10.31
C PHE A 213 1.16 0.99 8.83
N TYR A 214 2.42 0.69 8.53
CA TYR A 214 2.92 0.53 7.18
C TYR A 214 3.95 -0.59 7.16
N ALA A 215 3.94 -1.42 6.11
CA ALA A 215 4.85 -2.56 6.04
C ALA A 215 5.54 -2.65 4.69
N VAL A 216 6.78 -3.12 4.70
CA VAL A 216 7.57 -3.44 3.50
C VAL A 216 8.27 -4.78 3.66
N TYR A 217 8.48 -5.47 2.55
CA TYR A 217 9.45 -6.53 2.43
C TYR A 217 10.72 -6.01 1.77
N THR A 218 11.87 -6.49 2.22
CA THR A 218 13.18 -6.15 1.68
C THR A 218 14.17 -7.31 1.85
N ASN A 219 15.22 -7.34 1.03
CA ASN A 219 16.40 -8.17 1.20
C ASN A 219 17.65 -7.34 1.54
N LEU A 220 17.46 -6.09 1.94
CA LEU A 220 18.53 -5.21 2.43
C LEU A 220 18.76 -5.45 3.93
N ASP A 221 20.02 -5.36 4.35
CA ASP A 221 20.45 -5.43 5.76
C ASP A 221 20.67 -4.04 6.38
N ASP A 222 20.23 -2.97 5.69
CA ASP A 222 20.34 -1.60 6.17
C ASP A 222 19.38 -1.32 7.35
N ASP A 223 19.59 -0.18 8.02
CA ASP A 223 18.72 0.25 9.13
C ASP A 223 17.25 0.34 8.70
N PRO A 224 16.32 -0.30 9.45
CA PRO A 224 14.90 -0.32 9.08
C PRO A 224 14.27 1.06 8.91
N SER A 225 14.73 2.06 9.66
CA SER A 225 14.24 3.44 9.54
C SER A 225 14.70 4.11 8.24
N GLU A 226 15.90 3.77 7.76
CA GLU A 226 16.42 4.26 6.47
C GLU A 226 15.70 3.60 5.30
N ILE A 227 15.46 2.30 5.37
CA ILE A 227 14.64 1.57 4.38
C ILE A 227 13.23 2.17 4.31
N ALA A 228 12.61 2.45 5.46
CA ALA A 228 11.31 3.09 5.52
C ALA A 228 11.32 4.50 4.90
N ALA A 229 12.36 5.28 5.13
CA ALA A 229 12.53 6.63 4.56
C ALA A 229 12.66 6.59 3.04
N VAL A 230 13.45 5.65 2.49
CA VAL A 230 13.55 5.44 1.04
C VAL A 230 12.18 5.11 0.43
N ASN A 231 11.42 4.23 1.06
CA ASN A 231 10.09 3.87 0.56
C ASN A 231 9.09 5.03 0.64
N GLN A 232 9.23 5.93 1.61
CA GLN A 232 8.40 7.14 1.69
C GLN A 232 8.64 8.10 0.51
N GLY A 233 9.85 8.14 -0.06
CA GLY A 233 10.17 8.94 -1.25
C GLY A 233 9.34 8.59 -2.50
N ARG A 234 8.62 7.49 -2.50
CA ARG A 234 7.71 7.10 -3.60
C ARG A 234 6.60 8.11 -3.91
N TRP A 235 6.30 9.02 -2.99
CA TRP A 235 5.31 10.10 -3.25
C TRP A 235 5.65 10.92 -4.51
N GLU A 236 6.92 11.00 -4.90
CA GLU A 236 7.37 11.71 -6.10
C GLU A 236 6.82 11.07 -7.39
N ILE A 237 6.66 9.73 -7.40
CA ILE A 237 5.99 9.02 -8.52
C ILE A 237 4.52 9.41 -8.59
N GLU A 238 3.84 9.45 -7.44
CA GLU A 238 2.42 9.83 -7.38
C GLU A 238 2.23 11.27 -7.84
N GLU A 239 3.13 12.16 -7.47
CA GLU A 239 3.14 13.55 -7.90
C GLU A 239 3.40 13.67 -9.41
N SER A 240 4.36 12.93 -9.96
CA SER A 240 4.61 12.88 -11.40
C SER A 240 3.37 12.43 -12.17
N PHE A 241 2.67 11.39 -11.71
CA PHE A 241 1.41 10.97 -12.32
C PHE A 241 0.29 11.99 -12.14
N ARG A 242 0.25 12.71 -11.03
CA ARG A 242 -0.72 13.79 -10.81
C ARG A 242 -0.49 14.90 -11.83
N ILE A 243 0.74 15.36 -11.99
CA ILE A 243 1.11 16.39 -12.97
C ILE A 243 0.73 15.95 -14.38
N MET A 244 1.07 14.73 -14.78
CA MET A 244 0.69 14.19 -16.09
C MET A 244 -0.82 14.21 -16.32
N LYS A 245 -1.62 13.90 -15.30
CA LYS A 245 -3.10 13.84 -15.42
C LYS A 245 -3.74 15.21 -15.39
N SER A 246 -3.26 16.14 -14.55
CA SER A 246 -3.91 17.42 -14.29
C SER A 246 -3.30 18.57 -15.10
N GLU A 247 -1.97 18.69 -15.11
CA GLU A 247 -1.31 19.83 -15.77
C GLU A 247 -1.11 19.59 -17.28
N PHE A 248 -0.71 18.37 -17.64
CA PHE A 248 -0.52 17.99 -19.05
C PHE A 248 -1.79 17.43 -19.71
N GLU A 249 -2.87 17.26 -18.94
CA GLU A 249 -4.13 16.69 -19.44
C GLU A 249 -3.94 15.40 -20.25
N ALA A 250 -2.94 14.59 -19.88
CA ALA A 250 -2.58 13.36 -20.60
C ALA A 250 -3.71 12.29 -20.59
N ARG A 251 -4.81 12.54 -19.89
CA ARG A 251 -6.00 11.71 -19.87
C ARG A 251 -7.27 12.56 -20.02
N PRO A 252 -8.29 12.03 -20.72
CA PRO A 252 -8.38 10.73 -21.42
C PRO A 252 -7.61 10.71 -22.74
N VAL A 253 -7.07 9.53 -23.11
CA VAL A 253 -6.36 9.32 -24.37
C VAL A 253 -7.36 8.89 -25.44
N TYR A 254 -7.53 9.70 -26.49
CA TYR A 254 -8.44 9.43 -27.62
C TYR A 254 -7.74 8.81 -28.84
N LEU A 255 -6.42 8.56 -28.73
CA LEU A 255 -5.61 8.00 -29.79
C LEU A 255 -5.82 6.48 -29.88
N LYS A 256 -5.81 5.93 -31.11
CA LYS A 256 -6.06 4.51 -31.37
C LYS A 256 -4.81 3.75 -31.86
N ARG A 257 -3.81 4.46 -32.37
CA ARG A 257 -2.58 3.86 -32.91
C ARG A 257 -1.49 3.88 -31.84
N ASP A 258 -0.79 2.75 -31.69
CA ASP A 258 0.26 2.57 -30.67
C ASP A 258 1.42 3.57 -30.81
N ASP A 259 1.84 3.88 -32.05
CA ASP A 259 2.88 4.85 -32.31
C ASP A 259 2.49 6.27 -31.86
N ARG A 260 1.22 6.65 -32.07
CA ARG A 260 0.70 7.94 -31.61
C ARG A 260 0.48 7.99 -30.11
N ILE A 261 0.03 6.88 -29.51
CA ILE A 261 -0.09 6.77 -28.04
C ILE A 261 1.28 6.92 -27.39
N LYS A 262 2.31 6.22 -27.93
CA LYS A 262 3.69 6.35 -27.42
C LYS A 262 4.25 7.76 -27.56
N ALA A 263 3.93 8.46 -28.65
CA ALA A 263 4.38 9.84 -28.88
C ALA A 263 3.63 10.87 -28.01
N HIS A 264 2.47 10.50 -27.45
CA HIS A 264 1.68 11.35 -26.57
C HIS A 264 2.23 11.39 -25.15
N PHE A 265 2.86 10.30 -24.70
CA PHE A 265 3.49 10.17 -23.36
C PHE A 265 5.02 10.31 -23.45
#